data_51fdf99e659ce37c51c1dde28b38764f
#
_entry.id   51fdf99e659ce37c51c1dde28b38764f
#
_cell.length_a   1.000
_cell.length_b   1.000
_cell.length_c   1.000
_cell.angle_alpha   90.00
_cell.angle_beta   90.00
_cell.angle_gamma   90.00
#
_symmetry.space_group_name_H-M   'P 1'
#
loop_
_entity.id
_entity.type
_entity.pdbx_description
1 polymer ?
#
loop_
_entity_poly.entity_id
_entity_poly.type
_entity_poly.pdbx_seq_one_letter_code
_entity_poly.pdbx_strand_id
1 'polypeptide(L)'
;LFQDCAAVLHWHPSHENAAGDRSSLARMAVKFRFRGKAAHAAGAPERGRSALDAVELTNFAAQLLREHTPDFTRIHHVILSGGEAPNVVPAYAEVYYYIRHPDGDVVRDLYRRLVLCAQAGALATETKLEVGFEGGIREILPNNTLAQITARNLRELNDLSYGEEETAFALRIQETFTRKVPLTTIKEVTDRSGTIGKGSTDVGDVSWLVPTTGFSTACWVPGTSGHSWQAVAAG
;
A
#
# COMPACT_ATOMS: atom_id res chain seq x y z
N LEU A 1 -20.44 4.20 12.08
CA LEU A 1 -20.55 2.75 12.17
C LEU A 1 -19.98 2.21 13.48
N PHE A 2 -18.91 2.80 14.04
CA PHE A 2 -18.21 2.32 15.23
C PHE A 2 -18.36 3.21 16.47
N GLN A 3 -19.16 4.27 16.41
CA GLN A 3 -19.28 5.27 17.47
C GLN A 3 -19.82 4.73 18.81
N ASP A 4 -20.56 3.62 18.76
CA ASP A 4 -21.12 2.97 19.94
C ASP A 4 -20.22 1.83 20.48
N CYS A 5 -19.05 1.61 19.87
CA CYS A 5 -18.10 0.61 20.32
C CYS A 5 -17.16 1.20 21.37
N ALA A 6 -16.92 0.48 22.47
CA ALA A 6 -15.92 0.87 23.47
C ALA A 6 -14.48 0.66 22.97
N ALA A 7 -14.28 -0.36 22.13
CA ALA A 7 -13.02 -0.69 21.49
C ALA A 7 -13.25 -1.53 20.24
N VAL A 8 -12.27 -1.56 19.35
CA VAL A 8 -12.25 -2.43 18.15
C VAL A 8 -11.01 -3.31 18.19
N LEU A 9 -11.22 -4.59 18.00
CA LEU A 9 -10.16 -5.59 17.83
C LEU A 9 -10.21 -6.09 16.40
N HIS A 10 -9.08 -6.02 15.70
CA HIS A 10 -8.96 -6.59 14.36
C HIS A 10 -7.94 -7.72 14.32
N TRP A 11 -8.16 -8.67 13.43
CA TRP A 11 -7.28 -9.81 13.23
C TRP A 11 -6.87 -9.92 11.77
N HIS A 12 -5.64 -10.41 11.54
CA HIS A 12 -5.13 -10.69 10.20
C HIS A 12 -4.36 -12.01 10.19
N PRO A 13 -4.64 -12.94 9.25
CA PRO A 13 -3.86 -14.15 9.08
C PRO A 13 -2.40 -13.81 8.73
N SER A 14 -1.45 -14.61 9.25
CA SER A 14 -0.02 -14.38 9.03
C SER A 14 0.74 -15.72 9.07
N HIS A 15 2.04 -15.63 8.86
CA HIS A 15 2.97 -16.75 9.07
C HIS A 15 3.53 -16.82 10.51
N GLU A 16 3.10 -15.92 11.39
CA GLU A 16 3.52 -15.82 12.79
C GLU A 16 2.38 -15.29 13.67
N ASN A 17 2.41 -15.61 14.94
CA ASN A 17 1.61 -14.92 15.93
C ASN A 17 2.30 -13.63 16.33
N ALA A 18 1.59 -12.52 16.29
CA ALA A 18 2.14 -11.22 16.66
C ALA A 18 1.08 -10.28 17.21
N ALA A 19 1.47 -9.44 18.17
CA ALA A 19 0.68 -8.35 18.69
C ALA A 19 1.58 -7.18 19.09
N GLY A 20 0.99 -6.00 19.36
CA GLY A 20 1.71 -4.80 19.77
C GLY A 20 1.03 -3.53 19.28
N ASP A 21 1.45 -2.39 19.79
CA ASP A 21 0.96 -1.06 19.44
C ASP A 21 1.56 -0.58 18.10
N ARG A 22 1.35 -1.36 17.06
CA ARG A 22 1.89 -1.14 15.72
C ARG A 22 1.08 -0.11 14.94
N SER A 23 1.76 0.85 14.29
CA SER A 23 1.16 1.73 13.29
C SER A 23 1.23 1.14 11.88
N SER A 24 0.66 1.84 10.90
CA SER A 24 0.70 1.52 9.47
C SER A 24 1.04 2.76 8.66
N LEU A 25 1.10 2.63 7.33
CA LEU A 25 1.25 3.79 6.45
C LEU A 25 -0.12 4.39 6.11
N ALA A 26 -0.26 5.70 6.29
CA ALA A 26 -1.29 6.46 5.62
C ALA A 26 -1.07 6.39 4.10
N ARG A 27 -2.14 6.50 3.32
CA ARG A 27 -2.10 6.45 1.85
C ARG A 27 -3.11 7.40 1.24
N MET A 28 -2.72 8.08 0.15
CA MET A 28 -3.65 8.67 -0.81
C MET A 28 -3.44 8.07 -2.19
N ALA A 29 -4.54 7.97 -2.95
CA ALA A 29 -4.59 7.41 -4.29
C ALA A 29 -5.21 8.43 -5.25
N VAL A 30 -4.59 8.65 -6.41
CA VAL A 30 -5.03 9.63 -7.40
C VAL A 30 -4.76 9.14 -8.81
N LYS A 31 -5.72 9.35 -9.69
CA LYS A 31 -5.55 9.22 -11.13
C LYS A 31 -5.45 10.60 -11.78
N PHE A 32 -4.42 10.79 -12.59
CA PHE A 32 -4.31 11.95 -13.46
C PHE A 32 -4.65 11.52 -14.88
N ARG A 33 -5.69 12.12 -15.43
CA ARG A 33 -6.17 11.90 -16.79
C ARG A 33 -5.89 13.12 -17.60
N PHE A 34 -5.18 12.92 -18.72
CA PHE A 34 -4.83 14.00 -19.63
C PHE A 34 -5.60 13.83 -20.93
N ARG A 35 -6.14 14.96 -21.42
CA ARG A 35 -6.82 15.04 -22.70
C ARG A 35 -6.08 16.01 -23.61
N GLY A 36 -5.52 15.48 -24.66
CA GLY A 36 -4.79 16.18 -25.71
C GLY A 36 -5.57 16.23 -27.03
N LYS A 37 -4.84 16.25 -28.13
CA LYS A 37 -5.39 16.29 -29.47
C LYS A 37 -4.61 15.34 -30.38
N ALA A 38 -5.31 14.41 -31.02
CA ALA A 38 -4.72 13.49 -31.97
C ALA A 38 -4.25 14.22 -33.25
N ALA A 39 -3.15 13.73 -33.80
CA ALA A 39 -2.66 14.12 -35.11
C ALA A 39 -1.80 13.00 -35.68
N HIS A 40 -1.53 13.04 -36.98
CA HIS A 40 -0.54 12.15 -37.61
C HIS A 40 0.86 12.57 -37.18
N ALA A 41 1.56 11.72 -36.42
CA ALA A 41 2.81 12.08 -35.74
C ALA A 41 3.94 12.50 -36.70
N ALA A 42 3.96 11.99 -37.93
CA ALA A 42 4.95 12.36 -38.95
C ALA A 42 4.41 13.38 -39.97
N GLY A 43 3.11 13.33 -40.30
CA GLY A 43 2.53 14.14 -41.36
C GLY A 43 2.05 15.53 -40.93
N ALA A 44 1.64 15.69 -39.67
CA ALA A 44 1.14 16.96 -39.12
C ALA A 44 1.33 17.04 -37.60
N PRO A 45 2.57 16.84 -37.08
CA PRO A 45 2.83 16.79 -35.65
C PRO A 45 2.43 18.09 -34.92
N GLU A 46 2.57 19.24 -35.59
CA GLU A 46 2.24 20.56 -35.03
C GLU A 46 0.75 20.73 -34.66
N ARG A 47 -0.12 19.87 -35.21
CA ARG A 47 -1.56 19.87 -34.93
C ARG A 47 -1.93 19.05 -33.73
N GLY A 48 -1.01 18.21 -33.24
CA GLY A 48 -1.20 17.35 -32.05
C GLY A 48 -0.90 18.06 -30.74
N ARG A 49 -1.48 17.50 -29.66
CA ARG A 49 -1.10 17.77 -28.26
C ARG A 49 -1.08 16.44 -27.55
N SER A 50 0.09 15.96 -27.18
CA SER A 50 0.26 14.61 -26.64
C SER A 50 -0.12 14.53 -25.17
N ALA A 51 -1.16 13.75 -24.88
CA ALA A 51 -1.52 13.43 -23.51
C ALA A 51 -0.48 12.52 -22.83
N LEU A 52 0.24 11.69 -23.60
CA LEU A 52 1.31 10.86 -23.07
C LEU A 52 2.49 11.72 -22.59
N ASP A 53 2.87 12.77 -23.35
CA ASP A 53 3.96 13.66 -22.95
C ASP A 53 3.63 14.36 -21.62
N ALA A 54 2.34 14.70 -21.40
CA ALA A 54 1.89 15.24 -20.10
C ALA A 54 2.08 14.23 -18.94
N VAL A 55 1.82 12.94 -19.18
CA VAL A 55 2.09 11.86 -18.21
C VAL A 55 3.59 11.73 -17.97
N GLU A 56 4.41 11.73 -18.99
CA GLU A 56 5.88 11.60 -18.88
C GLU A 56 6.48 12.78 -18.11
N LEU A 57 6.08 14.02 -18.41
CA LEU A 57 6.52 15.21 -17.68
C LEU A 57 6.05 15.15 -16.20
N THR A 58 4.83 14.70 -15.95
CA THR A 58 4.32 14.49 -14.59
C THR A 58 5.17 13.47 -13.84
N ASN A 59 5.47 12.33 -14.46
CA ASN A 59 6.29 11.28 -13.88
C ASN A 59 7.71 11.78 -13.61
N PHE A 60 8.31 12.52 -14.53
CA PHE A 60 9.63 13.11 -14.35
C PHE A 60 9.64 14.12 -13.20
N ALA A 61 8.68 15.03 -13.12
CA ALA A 61 8.54 15.97 -12.02
C ALA A 61 8.34 15.26 -10.68
N ALA A 62 7.56 14.15 -10.64
CA ALA A 62 7.39 13.34 -9.45
C ALA A 62 8.68 12.65 -9.01
N GLN A 63 9.60 12.27 -9.93
CA GLN A 63 10.92 11.75 -9.56
C GLN A 63 11.78 12.84 -8.88
N LEU A 64 11.78 14.06 -9.41
CA LEU A 64 12.49 15.20 -8.80
C LEU A 64 11.89 15.54 -7.43
N LEU A 65 10.56 15.44 -7.28
CA LEU A 65 9.89 15.65 -5.99
C LEU A 65 10.40 14.68 -4.91
N ARG A 66 10.77 13.44 -5.24
CA ARG A 66 11.27 12.44 -4.28
C ARG A 66 12.50 12.89 -3.51
N GLU A 67 13.38 13.70 -4.12
CA GLU A 67 14.58 14.25 -3.47
C GLU A 67 14.24 15.23 -2.31
N HIS A 68 12.99 15.68 -2.26
CA HIS A 68 12.51 16.71 -1.34
C HIS A 68 11.31 16.23 -0.52
N THR A 69 11.30 14.94 -0.17
CA THR A 69 10.26 14.32 0.67
C THR A 69 10.88 13.83 1.98
N PRO A 70 10.11 13.81 3.09
CA PRO A 70 10.59 13.19 4.33
C PRO A 70 10.95 11.71 4.15
N ASP A 71 11.81 11.20 5.04
CA ASP A 71 12.11 9.78 5.12
C ASP A 71 10.83 8.93 5.21
N PHE A 72 10.93 7.67 4.79
CA PHE A 72 9.81 6.71 4.73
C PHE A 72 8.71 7.03 3.70
N THR A 73 8.80 8.13 2.95
CA THR A 73 7.89 8.42 1.85
C THR A 73 7.98 7.35 0.77
N ARG A 74 6.81 6.97 0.21
CA ARG A 74 6.69 6.13 -0.99
C ARG A 74 5.73 6.79 -1.98
N ILE A 75 6.19 6.94 -3.21
CA ILE A 75 5.37 7.40 -4.34
C ILE A 75 5.48 6.34 -5.41
N HIS A 76 4.40 5.63 -5.68
CA HIS A 76 4.33 4.57 -6.68
C HIS A 76 3.38 5.00 -7.79
N HIS A 77 3.64 4.58 -9.03
CA HIS A 77 2.71 4.82 -10.12
C HIS A 77 2.70 3.69 -11.14
N VAL A 78 1.64 3.68 -11.91
CA VAL A 78 1.49 2.87 -13.11
C VAL A 78 0.76 3.69 -14.17
N ILE A 79 1.22 3.62 -15.42
CA ILE A 79 0.50 4.20 -16.57
C ILE A 79 -0.60 3.23 -16.96
N LEU A 80 -1.86 3.67 -16.89
CA LEU A 80 -3.03 2.87 -17.24
C LEU A 80 -3.36 2.97 -18.74
N SER A 81 -3.07 4.14 -19.36
CA SER A 81 -3.24 4.37 -20.78
C SER A 81 -2.15 5.34 -21.27
N GLY A 82 -1.53 5.06 -22.38
CA GLY A 82 -0.45 5.87 -22.99
C GLY A 82 -0.57 6.05 -24.51
N GLY A 83 -1.73 5.72 -25.10
CA GLY A 83 -1.95 5.75 -26.55
C GLY A 83 -2.02 4.36 -27.15
N GLU A 84 -2.23 4.27 -28.47
CA GLU A 84 -2.49 3.01 -29.19
C GLU A 84 -1.43 2.69 -30.26
N ALA A 85 -0.94 3.69 -30.96
CA ALA A 85 0.03 3.52 -32.05
C ALA A 85 1.04 4.66 -32.12
N PRO A 86 2.33 4.40 -32.42
CA PRO A 86 3.39 5.40 -32.38
C PRO A 86 3.27 6.48 -33.48
N ASN A 87 2.51 6.22 -34.53
CA ASN A 87 2.26 7.17 -35.62
C ASN A 87 1.04 8.08 -35.38
N VAL A 88 0.40 7.97 -34.19
CA VAL A 88 -0.75 8.81 -33.78
C VAL A 88 -0.41 9.50 -32.45
N VAL A 89 -0.45 10.83 -32.43
CA VAL A 89 -0.26 11.62 -31.22
C VAL A 89 -1.38 11.24 -30.23
N PRO A 90 -1.06 10.76 -28.99
CA PRO A 90 -2.09 10.30 -28.04
C PRO A 90 -3.00 11.43 -27.57
N ALA A 91 -4.30 11.31 -27.84
CA ALA A 91 -5.32 12.27 -27.38
C ALA A 91 -5.77 12.02 -25.93
N TYR A 92 -5.45 10.85 -25.37
CA TYR A 92 -5.77 10.47 -24.00
C TYR A 92 -4.62 9.67 -23.39
N ALA A 93 -4.30 9.99 -22.13
CA ALA A 93 -3.42 9.18 -21.31
C ALA A 93 -3.83 9.28 -19.84
N GLU A 94 -3.54 8.24 -19.07
CA GLU A 94 -3.90 8.14 -17.66
C GLU A 94 -2.77 7.49 -16.87
N VAL A 95 -2.42 8.09 -15.73
CA VAL A 95 -1.47 7.56 -14.77
C VAL A 95 -2.10 7.50 -13.38
N TYR A 96 -1.85 6.39 -12.66
CA TYR A 96 -2.38 6.13 -11.32
C TYR A 96 -1.25 6.16 -10.31
N TYR A 97 -1.41 6.97 -9.25
CA TYR A 97 -0.44 7.16 -8.19
C TYR A 97 -0.94 6.70 -6.83
N TYR A 98 -0.04 6.10 -6.04
CA TYR A 98 -0.15 5.93 -4.60
C TYR A 98 0.95 6.72 -3.91
N ILE A 99 0.56 7.50 -2.89
CA ILE A 99 1.46 8.22 -1.99
C ILE A 99 1.29 7.61 -0.61
N ARG A 100 2.39 7.28 0.07
CA ARG A 100 2.37 6.68 1.41
C ARG A 100 3.42 7.32 2.31
N HIS A 101 3.06 7.49 3.58
CA HIS A 101 3.95 7.90 4.65
C HIS A 101 3.35 7.47 6.01
N PRO A 102 4.16 7.26 7.09
CA PRO A 102 3.64 7.00 8.43
C PRO A 102 2.75 8.10 9.02
N ASP A 103 2.86 9.32 8.52
CA ASP A 103 2.10 10.50 8.93
C ASP A 103 1.16 10.94 7.80
N GLY A 104 -0.14 10.97 8.10
CA GLY A 104 -1.18 11.35 7.13
C GLY A 104 -1.13 12.82 6.71
N ASP A 105 -0.58 13.73 7.52
CA ASP A 105 -0.42 15.14 7.15
C ASP A 105 0.64 15.30 6.08
N VAL A 106 1.73 14.54 6.18
CA VAL A 106 2.76 14.45 5.15
C VAL A 106 2.17 13.91 3.85
N VAL A 107 1.32 12.88 3.90
CA VAL A 107 0.65 12.33 2.71
C VAL A 107 -0.24 13.39 2.03
N ARG A 108 -0.95 14.21 2.81
CA ARG A 108 -1.79 15.30 2.28
C ARG A 108 -0.96 16.40 1.60
N ASP A 109 0.17 16.79 2.19
CA ASP A 109 1.08 17.77 1.55
C ASP A 109 1.68 17.21 0.26
N LEU A 110 2.16 15.98 0.28
CA LEU A 110 2.72 15.31 -0.90
C LEU A 110 1.69 15.14 -2.02
N TYR A 111 0.43 14.83 -1.68
CA TYR A 111 -0.66 14.79 -2.65
C TYR A 111 -0.83 16.14 -3.34
N ARG A 112 -0.89 17.24 -2.58
CA ARG A 112 -0.98 18.60 -3.11
C ARG A 112 0.19 18.91 -4.06
N ARG A 113 1.42 18.56 -3.66
CA ARG A 113 2.63 18.77 -4.47
C ARG A 113 2.64 17.92 -5.74
N LEU A 114 2.15 16.69 -5.67
CA LEU A 114 2.03 15.82 -6.84
C LEU A 114 0.99 16.34 -7.84
N VAL A 115 -0.11 16.92 -7.37
CA VAL A 115 -1.09 17.61 -8.23
C VAL A 115 -0.42 18.78 -8.98
N LEU A 116 0.48 19.54 -8.33
CA LEU A 116 1.24 20.60 -9.02
C LEU A 116 2.15 20.03 -10.13
N CYS A 117 2.76 18.85 -9.92
CA CYS A 117 3.51 18.18 -10.98
C CYS A 117 2.62 17.86 -12.19
N ALA A 118 1.41 17.35 -11.95
CA ALA A 118 0.46 17.05 -13.03
C ALA A 118 -0.03 18.32 -13.74
N GLN A 119 -0.27 19.40 -13.01
CA GLN A 119 -0.63 20.71 -13.58
C GLN A 119 0.49 21.27 -14.47
N ALA A 120 1.75 21.14 -14.04
CA ALA A 120 2.90 21.57 -14.82
C ALA A 120 3.03 20.73 -16.11
N GLY A 121 2.82 19.41 -16.06
CA GLY A 121 2.79 18.53 -17.22
C GLY A 121 1.71 18.94 -18.23
N ALA A 122 0.49 19.21 -17.74
CA ALA A 122 -0.61 19.65 -18.58
C ALA A 122 -0.35 21.01 -19.24
N LEU A 123 0.20 21.96 -18.47
CA LEU A 123 0.54 23.31 -18.96
C LEU A 123 1.59 23.24 -20.06
N ALA A 124 2.65 22.48 -19.86
CA ALA A 124 3.76 22.38 -20.80
C ALA A 124 3.35 21.72 -22.14
N THR A 125 2.36 20.84 -22.12
CA THR A 125 1.88 20.10 -23.30
C THR A 125 0.59 20.65 -23.89
N GLU A 126 0.06 21.75 -23.33
CA GLU A 126 -1.23 22.34 -23.72
C GLU A 126 -2.39 21.32 -23.70
N THR A 127 -2.35 20.38 -22.75
CA THR A 127 -3.40 19.37 -22.52
C THR A 127 -4.33 19.78 -21.38
N LYS A 128 -5.48 19.11 -21.28
CA LYS A 128 -6.41 19.30 -20.14
C LYS A 128 -6.21 18.21 -19.11
N LEU A 129 -5.97 18.61 -17.87
CA LEU A 129 -5.86 17.70 -16.71
C LEU A 129 -7.21 17.52 -16.02
N GLU A 130 -7.54 16.26 -15.72
CA GLU A 130 -8.59 15.85 -14.81
C GLU A 130 -7.94 15.12 -13.64
N VAL A 131 -8.20 15.58 -12.40
CA VAL A 131 -7.68 14.97 -11.17
C VAL A 131 -8.78 14.11 -10.56
N GLY A 132 -8.60 12.79 -10.57
CA GLY A 132 -9.50 11.81 -9.96
C GLY A 132 -8.95 11.36 -8.61
N PHE A 133 -9.51 11.85 -7.50
CA PHE A 133 -9.18 11.32 -6.18
C PHE A 133 -9.83 9.95 -5.98
N GLU A 134 -9.02 8.91 -5.78
CA GLU A 134 -9.46 7.50 -5.69
C GLU A 134 -9.51 6.99 -4.23
N GLY A 135 -9.38 7.88 -3.27
CA GLY A 135 -9.50 7.59 -1.84
C GLY A 135 -8.22 7.82 -1.04
N GLY A 136 -8.40 7.90 0.25
CA GLY A 136 -7.34 8.04 1.26
C GLY A 136 -7.61 7.14 2.45
N ILE A 137 -6.56 6.78 3.17
CA ILE A 137 -6.60 5.97 4.40
C ILE A 137 -5.60 6.60 5.37
N ARG A 138 -5.98 6.77 6.63
CA ARG A 138 -5.08 7.19 7.69
C ARG A 138 -4.13 6.05 8.11
N GLU A 139 -3.03 6.41 8.74
CA GLU A 139 -2.22 5.49 9.53
C GLU A 139 -3.02 4.97 10.73
N ILE A 140 -2.69 3.78 11.23
CA ILE A 140 -3.25 3.29 12.50
C ILE A 140 -2.72 4.16 13.63
N LEU A 141 -3.64 4.70 14.45
CA LEU A 141 -3.33 5.35 15.71
C LEU A 141 -3.13 4.25 16.79
N PRO A 142 -1.89 4.00 17.25
CA PRO A 142 -1.62 2.92 18.19
C PRO A 142 -2.32 3.12 19.53
N ASN A 143 -2.81 2.01 20.12
CA ASN A 143 -3.37 1.97 21.49
C ASN A 143 -2.58 0.97 22.34
N ASN A 144 -1.63 1.48 23.12
CA ASN A 144 -0.72 0.67 23.91
C ASN A 144 -1.45 -0.20 24.95
N THR A 145 -2.45 0.33 25.65
CA THR A 145 -3.19 -0.42 26.68
C THR A 145 -3.88 -1.64 26.08
N LEU A 146 -4.64 -1.47 25.00
CA LEU A 146 -5.31 -2.57 24.33
C LEU A 146 -4.30 -3.56 23.73
N ALA A 147 -3.20 -3.06 23.16
CA ALA A 147 -2.15 -3.89 22.58
C ALA A 147 -1.49 -4.79 23.62
N GLN A 148 -1.17 -4.28 24.81
CA GLN A 148 -0.61 -5.06 25.91
C GLN A 148 -1.57 -6.16 26.41
N ILE A 149 -2.86 -5.83 26.56
CA ILE A 149 -3.88 -6.81 26.96
C ILE A 149 -3.97 -7.92 25.90
N THR A 150 -4.06 -7.53 24.63
CA THR A 150 -4.15 -8.48 23.51
C THR A 150 -2.91 -9.37 23.42
N ALA A 151 -1.72 -8.80 23.56
CA ALA A 151 -0.47 -9.56 23.54
C ALA A 151 -0.36 -10.57 24.68
N ARG A 152 -0.79 -10.17 25.90
CA ARG A 152 -0.84 -11.08 27.06
C ARG A 152 -1.79 -12.24 26.81
N ASN A 153 -3.04 -11.94 26.41
CA ASN A 153 -4.04 -12.98 26.17
C ASN A 153 -3.61 -13.93 25.02
N LEU A 154 -3.01 -13.38 23.95
CA LEU A 154 -2.50 -14.21 22.86
C LEU A 154 -1.40 -15.17 23.33
N ARG A 155 -0.49 -14.75 24.24
CA ARG A 155 0.53 -15.63 24.81
C ARG A 155 -0.06 -16.71 25.70
N GLU A 156 -1.06 -16.36 26.52
CA GLU A 156 -1.73 -17.31 27.42
C GLU A 156 -2.51 -18.38 26.66
N LEU A 157 -3.08 -18.04 25.51
CA LEU A 157 -3.93 -18.94 24.72
C LEU A 157 -3.19 -19.66 23.59
N ASN A 158 -1.92 -19.30 23.33
CA ASN A 158 -1.16 -19.88 22.22
C ASN A 158 -0.60 -21.26 22.58
N ASP A 159 -1.33 -22.30 22.24
CA ASP A 159 -0.95 -23.72 22.37
C ASP A 159 -0.72 -24.40 21.00
N LEU A 160 -0.49 -23.63 19.95
CA LEU A 160 -0.34 -24.12 18.58
C LEU A 160 0.80 -25.15 18.48
N SER A 161 0.50 -26.25 17.84
CA SER A 161 1.48 -27.29 17.49
C SER A 161 1.06 -27.98 16.19
N TYR A 162 2.04 -28.41 15.41
CA TYR A 162 1.79 -29.21 14.21
C TYR A 162 1.84 -30.71 14.56
N GLY A 163 0.88 -31.47 14.04
CA GLY A 163 0.94 -32.91 13.98
C GLY A 163 1.95 -33.38 12.91
N GLU A 164 2.09 -34.68 12.73
CA GLU A 164 3.05 -35.27 11.78
C GLU A 164 2.71 -34.90 10.33
N GLU A 165 1.43 -34.99 9.93
CA GLU A 165 0.97 -34.66 8.58
C GLU A 165 1.12 -33.16 8.29
N GLU A 166 0.76 -32.30 9.23
CA GLU A 166 0.92 -30.83 9.11
C GLU A 166 2.39 -30.44 9.01
N THR A 167 3.23 -31.08 9.82
CA THR A 167 4.70 -30.89 9.74
C THR A 167 5.24 -31.29 8.38
N ALA A 168 4.85 -32.44 7.86
CA ALA A 168 5.29 -32.91 6.53
C ALA A 168 4.79 -31.98 5.42
N PHE A 169 3.57 -31.50 5.50
CA PHE A 169 3.02 -30.51 4.56
C PHE A 169 3.78 -29.19 4.64
N ALA A 170 3.99 -28.65 5.85
CA ALA A 170 4.71 -27.40 6.05
C ALA A 170 6.15 -27.44 5.52
N LEU A 171 6.86 -28.55 5.72
CA LEU A 171 8.21 -28.73 5.20
C LEU A 171 8.23 -28.73 3.67
N ARG A 172 7.26 -29.39 3.00
CA ARG A 172 7.15 -29.34 1.53
C ARG A 172 6.89 -27.93 1.01
N ILE A 173 6.03 -27.16 1.68
CA ILE A 173 5.81 -25.74 1.34
C ILE A 173 7.12 -24.95 1.50
N GLN A 174 7.87 -25.17 2.59
CA GLN A 174 9.13 -24.48 2.83
C GLN A 174 10.25 -24.84 1.83
N GLU A 175 10.17 -25.95 1.12
CA GLU A 175 11.09 -26.24 0.02
C GLU A 175 11.03 -25.22 -1.11
N THR A 176 9.91 -24.54 -1.25
CA THR A 176 9.70 -23.49 -2.25
C THR A 176 10.18 -22.08 -1.78
N PHE A 177 10.66 -21.96 -0.54
CA PHE A 177 11.09 -20.68 0.03
C PHE A 177 12.58 -20.43 -0.20
N THR A 178 12.92 -19.19 -0.49
CA THR A 178 14.32 -18.74 -0.53
C THR A 178 14.97 -18.78 0.87
N ARG A 179 14.18 -18.54 1.92
CA ARG A 179 14.64 -18.59 3.31
C ARG A 179 13.64 -19.36 4.17
N LYS A 180 14.11 -20.42 4.80
CA LYS A 180 13.32 -21.20 5.74
C LYS A 180 13.30 -20.60 7.13
N VAL A 181 12.18 -20.71 7.82
CA VAL A 181 11.96 -20.27 9.20
C VAL A 181 11.60 -21.53 10.03
N PRO A 182 12.13 -21.73 11.24
CA PRO A 182 11.78 -22.90 12.06
C PRO A 182 10.26 -23.00 12.27
N LEU A 183 9.69 -24.20 12.13
CA LEU A 183 8.25 -24.41 12.33
C LEU A 183 7.82 -24.14 13.76
N THR A 184 8.75 -24.24 14.71
CA THR A 184 8.51 -23.96 16.14
C THR A 184 8.18 -22.51 16.45
N THR A 185 8.42 -21.56 15.51
CA THR A 185 8.10 -20.14 15.69
C THR A 185 6.61 -19.86 15.87
N ILE A 186 5.72 -20.79 15.50
CA ILE A 186 4.28 -20.67 15.80
C ILE A 186 3.96 -20.67 17.31
N LYS A 187 4.88 -21.16 18.15
CA LYS A 187 4.75 -21.16 19.61
C LYS A 187 5.10 -19.82 20.24
N GLU A 188 5.69 -18.92 19.47
CA GLU A 188 6.11 -17.61 19.94
C GLU A 188 5.08 -16.54 19.55
N VAL A 189 4.99 -15.49 20.35
CA VAL A 189 4.20 -14.28 20.01
C VAL A 189 5.18 -13.14 19.86
N THR A 190 5.38 -12.73 18.61
CA THR A 190 6.27 -11.61 18.26
C THR A 190 5.71 -10.29 18.78
N ASP A 191 6.52 -9.54 19.50
CA ASP A 191 6.18 -8.17 19.90
C ASP A 191 6.41 -7.20 18.74
N ARG A 192 5.35 -6.52 18.30
CA ARG A 192 5.37 -5.51 17.24
C ARG A 192 5.25 -4.08 17.78
N SER A 193 5.37 -3.90 19.11
CA SER A 193 5.23 -2.58 19.76
C SER A 193 6.24 -1.57 19.21
N GLY A 194 5.76 -0.33 18.99
CA GLY A 194 6.57 0.78 18.47
C GLY A 194 7.00 0.62 17.01
N THR A 195 6.50 -0.40 16.28
CA THR A 195 6.86 -0.61 14.87
C THR A 195 5.86 0.04 13.90
N ILE A 196 6.32 0.28 12.67
CA ILE A 196 5.49 0.78 11.59
C ILE A 196 5.37 -0.30 10.51
N GLY A 197 4.14 -0.78 10.28
CA GLY A 197 3.83 -1.67 9.17
C GLY A 197 3.97 -0.96 7.83
N LYS A 198 4.50 -1.67 6.82
CA LYS A 198 4.70 -1.12 5.48
C LYS A 198 3.44 -1.15 4.61
N GLY A 199 2.36 -1.78 5.08
CA GLY A 199 1.05 -1.79 4.45
C GLY A 199 0.21 -0.59 4.84
N SER A 200 -0.94 -0.43 4.17
CA SER A 200 -2.01 0.51 4.52
C SER A 200 -3.30 -0.28 4.67
N THR A 201 -4.15 0.10 5.61
CA THR A 201 -5.42 -0.57 5.92
C THR A 201 -6.46 0.46 6.35
N ASP A 202 -7.72 0.22 6.02
CA ASP A 202 -8.87 1.04 6.45
C ASP A 202 -9.12 0.99 7.98
N VAL A 203 -8.53 0.01 8.68
CA VAL A 203 -8.47 -0.01 10.15
C VAL A 203 -7.83 1.29 10.69
N GLY A 204 -6.94 1.93 9.92
CA GLY A 204 -6.41 3.24 10.23
C GLY A 204 -7.52 4.24 10.52
N ASP A 205 -8.46 4.42 9.61
CA ASP A 205 -9.57 5.37 9.78
C ASP A 205 -10.44 5.06 11.01
N VAL A 206 -10.64 3.77 11.31
CA VAL A 206 -11.37 3.33 12.51
C VAL A 206 -10.62 3.71 13.79
N SER A 207 -9.30 3.55 13.81
CA SER A 207 -8.45 3.81 14.98
C SER A 207 -8.45 5.27 15.44
N TRP A 208 -8.76 6.21 14.55
CA TRP A 208 -8.91 7.63 14.86
C TRP A 208 -10.29 7.99 15.44
N LEU A 209 -11.23 7.04 15.41
CA LEU A 209 -12.59 7.24 15.94
C LEU A 209 -12.82 6.47 17.25
N VAL A 210 -12.21 5.29 17.38
CA VAL A 210 -12.42 4.35 18.50
C VAL A 210 -11.10 3.72 18.89
N PRO A 211 -10.80 3.50 20.19
CA PRO A 211 -9.63 2.74 20.62
C PRO A 211 -9.53 1.41 19.88
N THR A 212 -8.47 1.20 19.14
CA THR A 212 -8.32 0.04 18.25
C THR A 212 -6.97 -0.63 18.47
N THR A 213 -6.95 -1.95 18.44
CA THR A 213 -5.71 -2.74 18.36
C THR A 213 -5.90 -3.95 17.48
N GLY A 214 -4.79 -4.53 17.02
CA GLY A 214 -4.80 -5.70 16.18
C GLY A 214 -3.77 -6.74 16.57
N PHE A 215 -4.01 -7.95 16.11
CA PHE A 215 -3.08 -9.06 16.22
C PHE A 215 -3.11 -9.92 14.96
N SER A 216 -2.10 -10.72 14.80
CA SER A 216 -2.06 -11.74 13.74
C SER A 216 -1.78 -13.10 14.33
N THR A 217 -2.26 -14.13 13.65
CA THR A 217 -2.02 -15.53 14.03
C THR A 217 -1.36 -16.31 12.90
N ALA A 218 -0.60 -17.33 13.29
CA ALA A 218 0.10 -18.21 12.37
C ALA A 218 -0.89 -19.14 11.66
N CYS A 219 -1.57 -18.64 10.64
CA CYS A 219 -2.47 -19.38 9.76
C CYS A 219 -1.72 -20.00 8.56
N TRP A 220 -0.52 -19.52 8.28
CA TRP A 220 0.33 -19.97 7.18
C TRP A 220 1.60 -20.61 7.71
N VAL A 221 2.23 -21.44 6.88
CA VAL A 221 3.53 -22.00 7.20
C VAL A 221 4.54 -20.90 7.53
N PRO A 222 5.32 -21.01 8.62
CA PRO A 222 6.32 -20.02 9.00
C PRO A 222 7.27 -19.63 7.85
N GLY A 223 7.40 -18.33 7.60
CA GLY A 223 8.18 -17.79 6.49
C GLY A 223 7.38 -17.51 5.22
N THR A 224 6.10 -17.89 5.15
CA THR A 224 5.25 -17.61 3.98
C THR A 224 5.11 -16.10 3.76
N SER A 225 5.35 -15.65 2.53
CA SER A 225 5.12 -14.28 2.11
C SER A 225 3.62 -14.03 1.89
N GLY A 226 3.11 -12.90 2.33
CA GLY A 226 1.76 -12.47 1.95
C GLY A 226 1.64 -12.29 0.43
N HIS A 227 0.41 -12.43 -0.10
CA HIS A 227 0.11 -12.33 -1.53
C HIS A 227 0.86 -13.36 -2.41
N SER A 228 1.09 -14.56 -1.88
CA SER A 228 1.73 -15.66 -2.59
C SER A 228 0.79 -16.86 -2.74
N TRP A 229 1.08 -17.74 -3.70
CA TRP A 229 0.30 -18.97 -3.84
C TRP A 229 0.45 -19.91 -2.62
N GLN A 230 1.60 -19.83 -1.93
CA GLN A 230 1.85 -20.59 -0.70
C GLN A 230 0.89 -20.15 0.43
N ALA A 231 0.59 -18.85 0.54
CA ALA A 231 -0.39 -18.35 1.51
C ALA A 231 -1.80 -18.91 1.21
N VAL A 232 -2.17 -19.01 -0.07
CA VAL A 232 -3.46 -19.58 -0.49
C VAL A 232 -3.53 -21.10 -0.27
N ALA A 233 -2.41 -21.80 -0.47
CA ALA A 233 -2.36 -23.26 -0.32
C ALA A 233 -2.34 -23.73 1.14
N ALA A 234 -1.90 -22.89 2.07
CA ALA A 234 -1.68 -23.23 3.47
C ALA A 234 -2.60 -22.48 4.46
N GLY A 235 -3.48 -21.59 3.96
CA GLY A 235 -4.39 -20.78 4.78
C GLY A 235 -5.85 -21.17 4.68
#